data_424d6fe8c37b73d54bc3427c26103c1d
#
_entry.id   424d6fe8c37b73d54bc3427c26103c1d
#
_cell.length_a   1.000
_cell.length_b   1.000
_cell.length_c   1.000
_cell.angle_alpha   90.00
_cell.angle_beta   90.00
_cell.angle_gamma   90.00
#
_symmetry.space_group_name_H-M   'P 1'
#
loop_
_entity.id
_entity.type
_entity.pdbx_description
1 polymer ?
#
loop_
_entity_poly.entity_id
_entity_poly.type
_entity_poly.pdbx_seq_one_letter_code
_entity_poly.pdbx_strand_id
1 'polypeptide(L)'
;MADEEQVDEKKKPTLVITVAAIAVLTLLAAGGGWLLGNMLAPPPAEKPVEEAAKEEAGGHGEAAEVVPHISTEANGIVLLDPITSNLAYPSENRVRLEVALMFKGTPDVVLAEEIHQDILAYMRTVSLQQVQGPRGFQYLREDLQERVDLRSEGRVTNVMFRTFVIE
;
A
#
# COMPACT_ATOMS: atom_id res chain seq x y z
N MET A 1 -51.76 -6.67 -64.00
CA MET A 1 -52.82 -6.70 -62.99
C MET A 1 -52.28 -7.52 -61.85
N ALA A 2 -51.87 -6.84 -60.91
CA ALA A 2 -52.22 -6.87 -59.52
C ALA A 2 -52.07 -8.27 -58.89
N ASP A 3 -51.07 -8.39 -58.04
CA ASP A 3 -51.36 -8.82 -56.70
C ASP A 3 -50.31 -8.27 -55.74
N GLU A 4 -50.86 -7.49 -54.87
CA GLU A 4 -50.17 -6.82 -53.80
C GLU A 4 -50.08 -7.75 -52.60
N GLU A 5 -48.92 -7.56 -51.89
CA GLU A 5 -48.82 -7.51 -50.46
C GLU A 5 -49.49 -8.54 -49.58
N GLN A 6 -48.65 -9.32 -48.96
CA GLN A 6 -48.85 -9.59 -47.54
C GLN A 6 -47.53 -9.39 -46.76
N VAL A 7 -47.41 -8.22 -46.23
CA VAL A 7 -46.39 -7.79 -45.30
C VAL A 7 -46.63 -8.44 -43.93
N ASP A 8 -45.75 -9.29 -43.53
CA ASP A 8 -45.03 -9.36 -42.29
C ASP A 8 -45.66 -8.76 -41.03
N GLU A 9 -46.52 -9.49 -40.36
CA GLU A 9 -47.03 -9.14 -39.02
C GLU A 9 -46.66 -10.18 -37.94
N LYS A 10 -45.53 -10.89 -38.08
CA LYS A 10 -45.09 -11.92 -37.10
C LYS A 10 -43.78 -11.63 -36.35
N LYS A 11 -43.23 -10.42 -36.44
CA LYS A 11 -41.95 -10.10 -35.78
C LYS A 11 -42.05 -9.37 -34.43
N LYS A 12 -43.22 -8.86 -34.07
CA LYS A 12 -43.40 -8.10 -32.83
C LYS A 12 -43.44 -8.91 -31.54
N PRO A 13 -44.04 -10.13 -31.46
CA PRO A 13 -44.05 -10.89 -30.22
C PRO A 13 -42.69 -11.46 -29.83
N THR A 14 -41.86 -11.83 -30.80
CA THR A 14 -40.54 -12.41 -30.53
C THR A 14 -39.57 -11.37 -29.94
N LEU A 15 -39.61 -10.13 -30.40
CA LEU A 15 -38.78 -9.05 -29.90
C LEU A 15 -39.16 -8.65 -28.47
N VAL A 16 -40.45 -8.59 -28.17
CA VAL A 16 -40.96 -8.32 -26.81
C VAL A 16 -40.58 -9.44 -25.84
N ILE A 17 -40.69 -10.69 -26.26
CA ILE A 17 -40.30 -11.85 -25.45
C ILE A 17 -38.78 -11.85 -25.20
N THR A 18 -37.97 -11.50 -26.19
CA THR A 18 -36.50 -11.41 -26.03
C THR A 18 -36.10 -10.30 -25.09
N VAL A 19 -36.72 -9.14 -25.21
CA VAL A 19 -36.45 -8.01 -24.28
C VAL A 19 -36.91 -8.35 -22.87
N ALA A 20 -38.05 -8.99 -22.70
CA ALA A 20 -38.52 -9.44 -21.40
C ALA A 20 -37.59 -10.50 -20.78
N ALA A 21 -37.07 -11.42 -21.54
CA ALA A 21 -36.10 -12.42 -21.07
C ALA A 21 -34.77 -11.80 -20.64
N ILE A 22 -34.26 -10.83 -21.39
CA ILE A 22 -33.06 -10.09 -21.02
C ILE A 22 -33.27 -9.27 -19.73
N ALA A 23 -34.42 -8.64 -19.58
CA ALA A 23 -34.75 -7.87 -18.37
C ALA A 23 -34.82 -8.76 -17.11
N VAL A 24 -35.40 -9.96 -17.24
CA VAL A 24 -35.45 -10.92 -16.12
C VAL A 24 -34.07 -11.44 -15.78
N LEU A 25 -33.23 -11.76 -16.77
CA LEU A 25 -31.84 -12.19 -16.53
C LEU A 25 -30.98 -11.09 -15.85
N THR A 26 -31.13 -9.84 -16.26
CA THR A 26 -30.43 -8.73 -15.63
C THR A 26 -30.87 -8.49 -14.19
N LEU A 27 -32.13 -8.61 -13.89
CA LEU A 27 -32.64 -8.49 -12.50
C LEU A 27 -32.14 -9.63 -11.60
N LEU A 28 -32.09 -10.87 -12.13
CA LEU A 28 -31.55 -12.01 -11.40
C LEU A 28 -30.04 -11.87 -11.15
N ALA A 29 -29.27 -11.37 -12.12
CA ALA A 29 -27.86 -11.14 -11.99
C ALA A 29 -27.55 -9.99 -11.01
N ALA A 30 -28.30 -8.89 -11.06
CA ALA A 30 -28.14 -7.77 -10.15
C ALA A 30 -28.53 -8.14 -8.70
N GLY A 31 -29.66 -8.85 -8.52
CA GLY A 31 -30.10 -9.29 -7.20
C GLY A 31 -29.19 -10.36 -6.59
N GLY A 32 -28.77 -11.35 -7.39
CA GLY A 32 -27.83 -12.39 -6.95
C GLY A 32 -26.45 -11.85 -6.63
N GLY A 33 -25.94 -10.95 -7.47
CA GLY A 33 -24.64 -10.30 -7.25
C GLY A 33 -24.61 -9.42 -6.01
N TRP A 34 -25.71 -8.71 -5.71
CA TRP A 34 -25.81 -7.88 -4.50
C TRP A 34 -25.87 -8.72 -3.22
N LEU A 35 -26.62 -9.82 -3.21
CA LEU A 35 -26.69 -10.75 -2.08
C LEU A 35 -25.36 -11.43 -1.78
N LEU A 36 -24.68 -11.95 -2.81
CA LEU A 36 -23.38 -12.58 -2.66
C LEU A 36 -22.30 -11.58 -2.29
N GLY A 37 -22.33 -10.37 -2.88
CA GLY A 37 -21.42 -9.29 -2.55
C GLY A 37 -21.53 -8.84 -1.09
N ASN A 38 -22.75 -8.75 -0.57
CA ASN A 38 -22.97 -8.36 0.84
C ASN A 38 -22.59 -9.47 1.84
N MET A 39 -22.63 -10.73 1.43
CA MET A 39 -22.28 -11.88 2.28
C MET A 39 -20.76 -12.12 2.34
N LEU A 40 -20.04 -11.73 1.27
CA LEU A 40 -18.57 -11.81 1.22
C LEU A 40 -17.88 -10.51 1.62
N ALA A 41 -18.59 -9.41 1.79
CA ALA A 41 -18.01 -8.14 2.23
C ALA A 41 -17.56 -8.24 3.69
N PRO A 42 -16.30 -7.94 4.02
CA PRO A 42 -15.87 -7.79 5.40
C PRO A 42 -16.64 -6.64 6.09
N PRO A 43 -16.84 -6.70 7.43
CA PRO A 43 -17.59 -5.67 8.16
C PRO A 43 -17.00 -4.28 7.91
N PRO A 44 -17.85 -3.24 7.78
CA PRO A 44 -17.37 -1.90 7.53
C PRO A 44 -16.54 -1.39 8.71
N ALA A 45 -15.28 -1.08 8.44
CA ALA A 45 -14.47 -0.30 9.36
C ALA A 45 -15.05 1.11 9.43
N GLU A 46 -15.36 1.57 10.65
CA GLU A 46 -15.85 2.90 10.93
C GLU A 46 -14.88 3.97 10.41
N LYS A 47 -15.40 4.86 9.58
CA LYS A 47 -14.64 5.99 9.03
C LYS A 47 -14.63 7.13 10.05
N PRO A 48 -13.48 7.77 10.25
CA PRO A 48 -13.48 9.19 10.55
C PRO A 48 -13.49 10.01 9.24
N VAL A 49 -14.20 11.10 9.32
CA VAL A 49 -14.64 12.01 8.28
C VAL A 49 -13.52 12.87 7.74
N GLU A 50 -13.47 12.99 6.40
CA GLU A 50 -13.20 14.17 5.55
C GLU A 50 -11.97 15.07 5.84
N GLU A 51 -11.16 15.35 4.83
CA GLU A 51 -11.40 16.35 3.79
C GLU A 51 -10.42 16.24 2.60
N ALA A 52 -10.91 16.64 1.45
CA ALA A 52 -10.37 16.51 0.12
C ALA A 52 -9.03 17.21 -0.16
N ALA A 53 -8.21 16.55 -0.98
CA ALA A 53 -7.57 17.21 -2.13
C ALA A 53 -7.08 16.18 -3.15
N LYS A 54 -7.51 16.35 -4.39
CA LYS A 54 -7.04 15.69 -5.60
C LYS A 54 -5.54 15.95 -5.82
N GLU A 55 -4.81 14.93 -6.26
CA GLU A 55 -4.09 15.01 -7.52
C GLU A 55 -3.50 13.66 -7.94
N GLU A 56 -3.59 13.41 -9.23
CA GLU A 56 -3.25 12.20 -9.95
C GLU A 56 -1.74 11.92 -9.98
N ALA A 57 -1.36 10.65 -9.84
CA ALA A 57 -0.28 10.08 -10.65
C ALA A 57 -0.34 8.56 -10.57
N GLY A 58 -0.50 7.93 -11.71
CA GLY A 58 -0.59 6.50 -11.89
C GLY A 58 0.65 5.74 -11.39
N GLY A 59 0.40 4.62 -10.76
CA GLY A 59 1.41 3.65 -10.41
C GLY A 59 0.75 2.29 -10.30
N HIS A 60 1.18 1.37 -11.14
CA HIS A 60 0.77 -0.01 -11.20
C HIS A 60 0.71 -0.64 -9.79
N GLY A 61 -0.50 -0.91 -9.33
CA GLY A 61 -0.74 -1.76 -8.18
C GLY A 61 -0.66 -3.22 -8.59
N GLU A 62 0.51 -3.79 -8.52
CA GLU A 62 0.66 -5.23 -8.39
C GLU A 62 0.16 -5.58 -6.98
N ALA A 63 -0.90 -6.39 -6.92
CA ALA A 63 -1.41 -6.91 -5.66
C ALA A 63 -0.30 -7.78 -5.05
N ALA A 64 0.54 -7.14 -4.23
CA ALA A 64 1.49 -7.86 -3.41
C ALA A 64 0.68 -8.77 -2.48
N GLU A 65 0.84 -10.07 -2.61
CA GLU A 65 0.43 -11.06 -1.62
C GLU A 65 0.82 -10.51 -0.25
N VAL A 66 -0.20 -10.22 0.57
CA VAL A 66 0.02 -9.73 1.93
C VAL A 66 0.60 -10.89 2.73
N VAL A 67 1.90 -11.05 2.66
CA VAL A 67 2.63 -11.89 3.59
C VAL A 67 2.31 -11.35 4.99
N PRO A 68 1.82 -12.16 5.93
CA PRO A 68 1.49 -11.68 7.26
C PRO A 68 2.74 -11.04 7.86
N HIS A 69 2.72 -9.72 7.99
CA HIS A 69 3.80 -8.98 8.60
C HIS A 69 3.79 -9.28 10.10
N ILE A 70 4.87 -9.89 10.58
CA ILE A 70 5.11 -10.10 12.02
C ILE A 70 5.18 -8.76 12.76
N SER A 71 5.45 -7.69 12.00
CA SER A 71 5.49 -6.31 12.48
C SER A 71 4.08 -5.77 12.64
N THR A 72 3.49 -5.92 13.81
CA THR A 72 2.19 -5.34 14.16
C THR A 72 2.36 -4.41 15.34
N GLU A 73 1.59 -3.32 15.37
CA GLU A 73 1.53 -2.40 16.51
C GLU A 73 1.22 -3.12 17.83
N ALA A 74 0.44 -4.20 17.78
CA ALA A 74 0.15 -5.05 18.93
C ALA A 74 1.42 -5.67 19.54
N ASN A 75 2.49 -5.85 18.75
CA ASN A 75 3.78 -6.35 19.23
C ASN A 75 4.77 -5.22 19.55
N GLY A 76 4.33 -3.97 19.59
CA GLY A 76 5.18 -2.81 19.81
C GLY A 76 6.09 -2.49 18.62
N ILE A 77 5.78 -2.98 17.43
CA ILE A 77 6.60 -2.78 16.23
C ILE A 77 5.89 -1.82 15.28
N VAL A 78 6.55 -0.71 14.95
CA VAL A 78 6.10 0.29 13.98
C VAL A 78 6.95 0.19 12.73
N LEU A 79 6.31 -0.04 11.59
CA LEU A 79 6.96 0.00 10.28
C LEU A 79 7.04 1.45 9.82
N LEU A 80 8.23 1.94 9.51
CA LEU A 80 8.41 3.25 8.89
C LEU A 80 8.17 3.20 7.39
N ASP A 81 7.76 4.32 6.82
CA ASP A 81 7.66 4.46 5.38
C ASP A 81 9.03 4.23 4.69
N PRO A 82 9.05 3.70 3.48
CA PRO A 82 10.30 3.47 2.75
C PRO A 82 11.08 4.76 2.53
N ILE A 83 12.33 4.79 2.99
CA ILE A 83 13.24 5.91 2.80
C ILE A 83 13.99 5.71 1.49
N THR A 84 13.80 6.62 0.54
CA THR A 84 14.57 6.67 -0.70
C THR A 84 15.34 7.97 -0.77
N SER A 85 16.66 7.89 -0.90
CA SER A 85 17.54 9.05 -0.93
C SER A 85 18.77 8.80 -1.79
N ASN A 86 19.38 9.85 -2.31
CA ASN A 86 20.70 9.76 -2.89
C ASN A 86 21.75 9.78 -1.79
N LEU A 87 22.84 9.04 -1.99
CA LEU A 87 24.00 9.08 -1.09
C LEU A 87 24.78 10.38 -1.25
N ALA A 88 25.54 10.75 -0.23
CA ALA A 88 26.39 11.95 -0.26
C ALA A 88 27.42 11.89 -1.37
N TYR A 89 28.02 10.72 -1.60
CA TYR A 89 29.04 10.50 -2.63
C TYR A 89 29.17 9.01 -3.00
N PRO A 90 29.23 8.67 -4.29
CA PRO A 90 28.76 9.50 -5.42
C PRO A 90 27.24 9.74 -5.37
N SER A 91 26.81 10.94 -5.70
CA SER A 91 25.40 11.36 -5.57
C SER A 91 24.43 10.72 -6.59
N GLU A 92 24.97 10.05 -7.56
CA GLU A 92 24.20 9.25 -8.55
C GLU A 92 23.67 7.94 -7.95
N ASN A 93 24.28 7.45 -6.86
CA ASN A 93 23.80 6.24 -6.19
C ASN A 93 22.61 6.57 -5.30
N ARG A 94 21.54 5.83 -5.52
CA ARG A 94 20.30 5.90 -4.75
C ARG A 94 20.23 4.75 -3.77
N VAL A 95 19.83 5.03 -2.56
CA VAL A 95 19.56 4.02 -1.54
C VAL A 95 18.07 3.94 -1.27
N ARG A 96 17.56 2.72 -1.14
CA ARG A 96 16.23 2.41 -0.61
C ARG A 96 16.39 1.63 0.69
N LEU A 97 15.85 2.16 1.75
CA LEU A 97 15.92 1.62 3.09
C LEU A 97 14.51 1.47 3.66
N GLU A 98 14.19 0.27 4.14
CA GLU A 98 12.96 0.00 4.88
C GLU A 98 13.33 -0.51 6.26
N VAL A 99 12.83 0.16 7.30
CA VAL A 99 13.09 -0.19 8.69
C VAL A 99 11.81 -0.27 9.50
N ALA A 100 11.86 -1.05 10.55
CA ALA A 100 10.83 -1.10 11.57
C ALA A 100 11.45 -0.81 12.93
N LEU A 101 10.73 -0.09 13.77
CA LEU A 101 11.14 0.27 15.12
C LEU A 101 10.44 -0.64 16.14
N MET A 102 11.19 -1.20 17.07
CA MET A 102 10.64 -1.95 18.18
C MET A 102 10.57 -1.06 19.41
N PHE A 103 9.38 -0.75 19.88
CA PHE A 103 9.14 0.07 21.06
C PHE A 103 9.09 -0.77 22.32
N LYS A 104 9.56 -0.20 23.43
CA LYS A 104 9.39 -0.74 24.76
C LYS A 104 8.02 -0.30 25.30
N GLY A 105 6.99 -1.08 25.04
CA GLY A 105 5.61 -0.77 25.43
C GLY A 105 4.76 -0.24 24.29
N THR A 106 3.89 0.72 24.58
CA THR A 106 2.98 1.28 23.56
C THR A 106 3.76 2.09 22.52
N PRO A 107 3.55 1.83 21.23
CA PRO A 107 4.15 2.61 20.16
C PRO A 107 3.77 4.10 20.22
N ASP A 108 4.75 4.95 19.97
CA ASP A 108 4.58 6.39 19.84
C ASP A 108 4.78 6.77 18.37
N VAL A 109 3.67 7.02 17.68
CA VAL A 109 3.66 7.32 16.23
C VAL A 109 4.37 8.66 15.93
N VAL A 110 4.22 9.65 16.81
CA VAL A 110 4.87 10.95 16.62
C VAL A 110 6.39 10.80 16.70
N LEU A 111 6.87 10.09 17.70
CA LEU A 111 8.28 9.78 17.83
C LEU A 111 8.80 8.92 16.65
N ALA A 112 8.00 7.96 16.17
CA ALA A 112 8.37 7.15 15.02
C ALA A 112 8.58 8.03 13.77
N GLU A 113 7.71 9.03 13.56
CA GLU A 113 7.84 9.97 12.45
C GLU A 113 9.08 10.88 12.60
N GLU A 114 9.37 11.38 13.80
CA GLU A 114 10.59 12.14 14.07
C GLU A 114 11.83 11.31 13.77
N ILE A 115 11.85 10.04 14.20
CA ILE A 115 12.96 9.12 13.92
C ILE A 115 13.08 8.86 12.41
N HIS A 116 11.96 8.71 11.70
CA HIS A 116 11.96 8.55 10.25
C HIS A 116 12.65 9.74 9.56
N GLN A 117 12.33 10.97 9.96
CA GLN A 117 12.97 12.18 9.42
C GLN A 117 14.47 12.24 9.75
N ASP A 118 14.86 11.85 10.95
CA ASP A 118 16.28 11.82 11.36
C ASP A 118 17.06 10.78 10.54
N ILE A 119 16.49 9.60 10.30
CA ILE A 119 17.11 8.58 9.45
C ILE A 119 17.25 9.08 8.01
N LEU A 120 16.20 9.71 7.47
CA LEU A 120 16.24 10.29 6.12
C LEU A 120 17.34 11.37 6.00
N ALA A 121 17.45 12.25 6.98
CA ALA A 121 18.48 13.28 7.01
C ALA A 121 19.88 12.67 7.10
N TYR A 122 20.06 11.65 7.93
CA TYR A 122 21.32 10.94 8.06
C TYR A 122 21.73 10.24 6.77
N MET A 123 20.82 9.51 6.12
CA MET A 123 21.13 8.80 4.87
C MET A 123 21.68 9.71 3.76
N ARG A 124 21.30 10.98 3.75
CA ARG A 124 21.84 11.99 2.83
C ARG A 124 23.31 12.37 3.11
N THR A 125 23.82 12.07 4.29
CA THR A 125 25.21 12.33 4.67
C THR A 125 26.14 11.13 4.48
N VAL A 126 25.58 9.96 4.25
CA VAL A 126 26.30 8.69 4.10
C VAL A 126 26.86 8.55 2.69
N SER A 127 28.13 8.15 2.57
CA SER A 127 28.75 7.83 1.28
C SER A 127 28.65 6.33 0.95
N LEU A 128 28.71 6.00 -0.34
CA LEU A 128 28.73 4.61 -0.81
C LEU A 128 29.86 3.82 -0.15
N GLN A 129 31.04 4.42 -0.02
CA GLN A 129 32.20 3.77 0.55
C GLN A 129 31.98 3.35 2.02
N GLN A 130 31.21 4.13 2.79
CA GLN A 130 30.90 3.81 4.19
C GLN A 130 29.99 2.60 4.33
N VAL A 131 29.08 2.38 3.38
CA VAL A 131 28.07 1.30 3.46
C VAL A 131 28.40 0.09 2.60
N GLN A 132 29.48 0.15 1.85
CA GLN A 132 29.89 -0.92 0.96
C GLN A 132 30.46 -2.12 1.72
N GLY A 133 29.97 -3.31 1.34
CA GLY A 133 30.40 -4.57 1.93
C GLY A 133 29.81 -4.89 3.30
N PRO A 134 30.12 -6.06 3.85
CA PRO A 134 29.48 -6.54 5.09
C PRO A 134 29.77 -5.67 6.31
N ARG A 135 30.97 -5.12 6.41
CA ARG A 135 31.34 -4.22 7.51
C ARG A 135 30.66 -2.86 7.41
N GLY A 136 30.55 -2.30 6.19
CA GLY A 136 29.88 -1.04 5.97
C GLY A 136 28.40 -1.10 6.37
N PHE A 137 27.70 -2.16 6.00
CA PHE A 137 26.34 -2.39 6.41
C PHE A 137 26.19 -2.53 7.94
N GLN A 138 27.13 -3.21 8.60
CA GLN A 138 27.13 -3.35 10.05
C GLN A 138 27.31 -2.00 10.74
N TYR A 139 28.26 -1.16 10.30
CA TYR A 139 28.44 0.19 10.84
C TYR A 139 27.20 1.06 10.64
N LEU A 140 26.59 1.03 9.46
CA LEU A 140 25.35 1.75 9.21
C LEU A 140 24.24 1.35 10.21
N ARG A 141 24.12 0.05 10.48
CA ARG A 141 23.15 -0.48 11.43
C ARG A 141 23.42 0.01 12.86
N GLU A 142 24.66 -0.02 13.28
CA GLU A 142 25.11 0.45 14.60
C GLU A 142 24.86 1.96 14.75
N ASP A 143 25.23 2.76 13.74
CA ASP A 143 25.02 4.20 13.73
C ASP A 143 23.54 4.57 13.79
N LEU A 144 22.69 3.86 13.05
CA LEU A 144 21.25 4.11 13.08
C LEU A 144 20.64 3.70 14.42
N GLN A 145 21.09 2.59 15.00
CA GLN A 145 20.63 2.17 16.33
C GLN A 145 20.98 3.21 17.39
N GLU A 146 22.24 3.70 17.41
CA GLU A 146 22.69 4.72 18.36
C GLU A 146 21.89 6.01 18.24
N ARG A 147 21.64 6.49 17.01
CA ARG A 147 20.83 7.69 16.75
C ARG A 147 19.41 7.56 17.26
N VAL A 148 18.80 6.41 16.99
CA VAL A 148 17.44 6.10 17.43
C VAL A 148 17.38 5.99 18.95
N ASP A 149 18.36 5.36 19.58
CA ASP A 149 18.46 5.28 21.04
C ASP A 149 18.53 6.67 21.69
N LEU A 150 19.39 7.54 21.16
CA LEU A 150 19.53 8.93 21.63
C LEU A 150 18.22 9.73 21.42
N ARG A 151 17.58 9.61 20.27
CA ARG A 151 16.34 10.33 19.96
C ARG A 151 15.16 9.83 20.80
N SER A 152 15.06 8.53 20.97
CA SER A 152 13.96 7.90 21.70
C SER A 152 14.12 7.87 23.21
N GLU A 153 15.27 8.28 23.72
CA GLU A 153 15.63 8.16 25.16
C GLU A 153 15.45 6.71 25.66
N GLY A 154 15.79 5.74 24.81
CA GLY A 154 15.69 4.32 25.11
C GLY A 154 14.25 3.75 25.04
N ARG A 155 13.29 4.50 24.50
CA ARG A 155 11.91 3.98 24.26
C ARG A 155 11.84 3.02 23.08
N VAL A 156 12.76 3.15 22.11
CA VAL A 156 12.95 2.21 21.01
C VAL A 156 14.10 1.30 21.34
N THR A 157 13.86 0.00 21.37
CA THR A 157 14.86 -1.00 21.78
C THR A 157 15.65 -1.59 20.62
N ASN A 158 15.08 -1.56 19.40
CA ASN A 158 15.75 -2.12 18.25
C ASN A 158 15.28 -1.46 16.94
N VAL A 159 16.23 -1.28 16.03
CA VAL A 159 15.99 -0.88 14.64
C VAL A 159 16.15 -2.10 13.75
N MET A 160 15.06 -2.55 13.15
CA MET A 160 15.03 -3.73 12.31
C MET A 160 15.08 -3.32 10.83
N PHE A 161 16.13 -3.74 10.14
CA PHE A 161 16.26 -3.54 8.70
C PHE A 161 15.45 -4.59 7.96
N ARG A 162 14.56 -4.15 7.11
CA ARG A 162 13.74 -5.03 6.26
C ARG A 162 14.27 -5.10 4.84
N THR A 163 14.64 -3.95 4.30
CA THR A 163 15.19 -3.82 2.96
C THR A 163 16.33 -2.80 2.99
N PHE A 164 17.42 -3.12 2.33
CA PHE A 164 18.51 -2.20 2.06
C PHE A 164 19.07 -2.48 0.67
N VAL A 165 18.81 -1.56 -0.26
CA VAL A 165 19.24 -1.67 -1.67
C VAL A 165 19.93 -0.38 -2.07
N ILE A 166 21.01 -0.51 -2.83
CA ILE A 166 21.73 0.61 -3.45
C ILE A 166 21.68 0.40 -4.97
N GLU A 167 21.25 1.41 -5.70
CA GLU A 167 21.08 1.46 -7.15
C GLU A 167 22.00 2.51 -7.76
#